data_9f5d74b5cb3441d58cc21da047c01a42
#
_entry.id   9f5d74b5cb3441d58cc21da047c01a42
#
_cell.length_a   1.000
_cell.length_b   1.000
_cell.length_c   1.000
_cell.angle_alpha   90.00
_cell.angle_beta   90.00
_cell.angle_gamma   90.00
#
_symmetry.space_group_name_H-M   'P 1'
#
loop_
_entity.id
_entity.type
_entity.pdbx_description
1 polymer ?
#
loop_
_entity_poly.entity_id
_entity_poly.type
_entity_poly.pdbx_seq_one_letter_code
_entity_poly.pdbx_strand_id
1 'polypeptide(L)'
;HYDLKVDVELSEKMCEIAGESGIITKMMRNPDFRVDYGTITSCHLLNPEWDKPVVTVSSNRNRHYYSVEVMNEQAQALGRACRKAIEESGKRVVLIASHSLSHRHFTTEAPLPEDMSREHIYNHSQYVWDMKVIDLMRNGKMQEFIDLMPEFTEQTMAETEGGGLTWMMAAMGMPDYPAEIYGYQSVIGTGNVVACWDPNDVTREMVL
;
A
#
# COMPACT_ATOMS: atom_id res chain seq x y z
N HIS A 1 6.19 1.30 24.12
CA HIS A 1 6.55 2.63 23.63
C HIS A 1 7.53 2.43 22.49
N TYR A 2 7.20 2.94 21.31
CA TYR A 2 8.07 2.87 20.15
C TYR A 2 8.53 4.29 19.83
N ASP A 3 9.82 4.47 19.55
CA ASP A 3 10.40 5.74 19.16
C ASP A 3 10.74 5.69 17.67
N LEU A 4 9.85 6.25 16.85
CA LEU A 4 9.97 6.20 15.41
C LEU A 4 10.89 7.32 14.93
N LYS A 5 12.01 6.95 14.33
CA LYS A 5 12.89 7.92 13.66
C LYS A 5 12.22 8.37 12.37
N VAL A 6 12.05 9.67 12.18
CA VAL A 6 11.44 10.26 10.98
C VAL A 6 12.50 10.85 10.07
N ASP A 7 12.45 10.54 8.78
CA ASP A 7 13.24 11.24 7.77
C ASP A 7 12.55 12.56 7.40
N VAL A 8 12.84 13.59 8.18
CA VAL A 8 12.21 14.91 8.04
C VAL A 8 12.54 15.55 6.69
N GLU A 9 13.80 15.48 6.25
CA GLU A 9 14.25 16.04 4.98
C GLU A 9 13.51 15.42 3.78
N LEU A 10 13.42 14.09 3.74
CA LEU A 10 12.69 13.40 2.69
C LEU A 10 11.18 13.70 2.74
N SER A 11 10.61 13.78 3.95
CA SER A 11 9.20 14.14 4.13
C SER A 11 8.87 15.53 3.61
N GLU A 12 9.73 16.51 3.90
CA GLU A 12 9.56 17.90 3.41
C GLU A 12 9.67 17.95 1.89
N LYS A 13 10.66 17.27 1.32
CA LYS A 13 10.83 17.19 -0.13
C LYS A 13 9.65 16.52 -0.84
N MET A 14 9.11 15.44 -0.27
CA MET A 14 7.89 14.80 -0.79
C MET A 14 6.69 15.76 -0.81
N CYS A 15 6.50 16.53 0.26
CA CYS A 15 5.43 17.53 0.33
C CYS A 15 5.62 18.66 -0.68
N GLU A 16 6.85 19.16 -0.86
CA GLU A 16 7.19 20.20 -1.83
C GLU A 16 6.86 19.75 -3.26
N ILE A 17 7.40 18.63 -3.68
CA ILE A 17 7.20 18.09 -5.04
C ILE A 17 5.73 17.73 -5.30
N ALA A 18 5.03 17.18 -4.30
CA ALA A 18 3.60 16.91 -4.42
C ALA A 18 2.80 18.21 -4.60
N GLY A 19 3.16 19.27 -3.86
CA GLY A 19 2.58 20.60 -4.01
C GLY A 19 2.80 21.21 -5.40
N GLU A 20 4.02 21.10 -5.94
CA GLU A 20 4.33 21.51 -7.32
C GLU A 20 3.52 20.72 -8.37
N SER A 21 3.16 19.49 -8.06
CA SER A 21 2.32 18.61 -8.90
C SER A 21 0.81 18.87 -8.71
N GLY A 22 0.43 19.90 -7.96
CA GLY A 22 -0.97 20.29 -7.71
C GLY A 22 -1.67 19.45 -6.62
N ILE A 23 -0.94 18.64 -5.86
CA ILE A 23 -1.50 17.84 -4.78
C ILE A 23 -1.39 18.61 -3.47
N ILE A 24 -2.53 18.77 -2.80
CA ILE A 24 -2.55 19.42 -1.48
C ILE A 24 -2.01 18.44 -0.43
N THR A 25 -0.85 18.77 0.12
CA THR A 25 -0.20 18.00 1.18
C THR A 25 -0.03 18.85 2.44
N LYS A 26 0.13 18.16 3.56
CA LYS A 26 0.41 18.81 4.85
C LYS A 26 1.41 17.96 5.65
N MET A 27 2.50 18.57 6.05
CA MET A 27 3.41 17.99 7.04
C MET A 27 2.72 17.90 8.41
N MET A 28 2.71 16.70 8.98
CA MET A 28 2.24 16.51 10.35
C MET A 28 3.36 16.95 11.31
N ARG A 29 3.17 18.08 11.98
CA ARG A 29 4.14 18.65 12.94
C ARG A 29 3.62 18.69 14.37
N ASN A 30 2.54 17.95 14.65
CA ASN A 30 2.00 17.84 16.00
C ASN A 30 2.83 16.84 16.80
N PRO A 31 3.50 17.23 17.91
CA PRO A 31 4.28 16.32 18.72
C PRO A 31 3.45 15.25 19.44
N ASP A 32 2.15 15.49 19.60
CA ASP A 32 1.21 14.53 20.21
C ASP A 32 0.56 13.60 19.17
N PHE A 33 0.96 13.71 17.90
CA PHE A 33 0.44 12.83 16.84
C PHE A 33 0.84 11.38 17.12
N ARG A 34 -0.16 10.52 17.10
CA ARG A 34 0.05 9.08 17.26
C ARG A 34 0.08 8.44 15.90
N VAL A 35 1.15 7.70 15.64
CA VAL A 35 1.31 6.91 14.43
C VAL A 35 0.26 5.78 14.44
N ASP A 36 -0.31 5.49 13.27
CA ASP A 36 -1.30 4.42 13.11
C ASP A 36 -0.69 3.02 13.31
N TYR A 37 -1.56 2.05 13.58
CA TYR A 37 -1.11 0.69 13.86
C TYR A 37 -0.46 0.02 12.63
N GLY A 38 -0.88 0.34 11.42
CA GLY A 38 -0.31 -0.22 10.20
C GLY A 38 1.17 0.14 10.05
N THR A 39 1.53 1.39 10.34
CA THR A 39 2.93 1.82 10.42
C THR A 39 3.69 1.07 11.52
N ILE A 40 3.12 0.94 12.71
CA ILE A 40 3.75 0.24 13.83
C ILE A 40 3.99 -1.23 13.48
N THR A 41 2.99 -1.92 12.97
CA THR A 41 3.08 -3.34 12.61
C THR A 41 4.10 -3.57 11.49
N SER A 42 4.06 -2.76 10.45
CA SER A 42 5.01 -2.85 9.34
C SER A 42 6.45 -2.62 9.79
N CYS A 43 6.68 -1.60 10.62
CA CYS A 43 8.01 -1.34 11.16
C CYS A 43 8.47 -2.43 12.12
N HIS A 44 7.59 -2.99 12.94
CA HIS A 44 7.93 -4.09 13.84
C HIS A 44 8.44 -5.32 13.09
N LEU A 45 7.88 -5.60 11.91
CA LEU A 45 8.28 -6.75 11.09
C LEU A 45 9.49 -6.46 10.19
N LEU A 46 9.58 -5.27 9.60
CA LEU A 46 10.55 -4.93 8.56
C LEU A 46 11.71 -4.04 9.05
N ASN A 47 11.57 -3.43 10.19
CA ASN A 47 12.58 -2.59 10.85
C ASN A 47 12.65 -2.93 12.35
N PRO A 48 12.91 -4.21 12.71
CA PRO A 48 12.80 -4.69 14.10
C PRO A 48 13.72 -3.97 15.09
N GLU A 49 14.84 -3.42 14.60
CA GLU A 49 15.77 -2.63 15.42
C GLU A 49 15.35 -1.15 15.54
N TRP A 50 14.33 -0.73 14.83
CA TRP A 50 13.83 0.66 14.79
C TRP A 50 14.92 1.69 14.46
N ASP A 51 15.97 1.27 13.76
CA ASP A 51 17.14 2.08 13.43
C ASP A 51 17.04 2.82 12.10
N LYS A 52 16.18 2.37 11.18
CA LYS A 52 15.95 3.00 9.89
C LYS A 52 14.93 4.14 10.04
N PRO A 53 15.23 5.32 9.50
CA PRO A 53 14.24 6.41 9.47
C PRO A 53 13.08 6.09 8.53
N VAL A 54 11.90 6.57 8.90
CA VAL A 54 10.64 6.28 8.23
C VAL A 54 9.96 7.57 7.78
N VAL A 55 9.30 7.53 6.63
CA VAL A 55 8.32 8.53 6.20
C VAL A 55 6.96 7.86 6.11
N THR A 56 6.00 8.34 6.89
CA THR A 56 4.62 7.89 6.80
C THR A 56 3.84 8.77 5.84
N VAL A 57 3.31 8.16 4.78
CA VAL A 57 2.45 8.84 3.81
C VAL A 57 1.03 8.36 4.02
N SER A 58 0.13 9.29 4.34
CA SER A 58 -1.28 9.00 4.56
C SER A 58 -2.14 9.87 3.65
N SER A 59 -3.18 9.30 3.06
CA SER A 59 -4.11 10.05 2.22
C SER A 59 -5.52 10.00 2.81
N ASN A 60 -6.20 11.14 2.82
CA ASN A 60 -7.61 11.19 3.15
C ASN A 60 -8.42 10.81 1.90
N ARG A 61 -9.13 9.70 1.99
CA ARG A 61 -9.94 9.19 0.89
C ARG A 61 -11.41 9.23 1.30
N ASN A 62 -12.18 10.03 0.59
CA ASN A 62 -13.56 10.27 0.95
C ASN A 62 -14.48 10.21 -0.27
N ARG A 63 -15.19 9.09 -0.43
CA ARG A 63 -16.20 8.85 -1.47
C ARG A 63 -17.34 9.88 -1.49
N HIS A 64 -17.51 10.62 -0.42
CA HIS A 64 -18.54 11.67 -0.35
C HIS A 64 -18.25 12.83 -1.29
N TYR A 65 -16.95 13.10 -1.55
CA TYR A 65 -16.51 14.25 -2.32
C TYR A 65 -15.82 13.88 -3.63
N TYR A 66 -15.31 12.67 -3.75
CA TYR A 66 -14.51 12.24 -4.89
C TYR A 66 -14.95 10.87 -5.40
N SER A 67 -14.97 10.71 -6.71
CA SER A 67 -15.12 9.38 -7.30
C SER A 67 -13.86 8.53 -7.09
N VAL A 68 -14.00 7.22 -7.24
CA VAL A 68 -12.88 6.28 -7.10
C VAL A 68 -11.80 6.55 -8.14
N GLU A 69 -12.19 6.92 -9.36
CA GLU A 69 -11.28 7.27 -10.45
C GLU A 69 -10.42 8.48 -10.09
N VAL A 70 -11.03 9.56 -9.59
CA VAL A 70 -10.31 10.76 -9.14
C VAL A 70 -9.36 10.42 -8.02
N MET A 71 -9.79 9.62 -7.05
CA MET A 71 -8.92 9.19 -5.94
C MET A 71 -7.76 8.33 -6.44
N ASN A 72 -7.99 7.47 -7.43
CA ASN A 72 -6.95 6.66 -8.07
C ASN A 72 -5.92 7.52 -8.80
N GLU A 73 -6.35 8.51 -9.57
CA GLU A 73 -5.48 9.48 -10.25
C GLU A 73 -4.63 10.28 -9.25
N GLN A 74 -5.24 10.75 -8.16
CA GLN A 74 -4.52 11.47 -7.10
C GLN A 74 -3.48 10.60 -6.40
N ALA A 75 -3.80 9.33 -6.13
CA ALA A 75 -2.85 8.39 -5.53
C ALA A 75 -1.66 8.13 -6.45
N GLN A 76 -1.89 7.98 -7.75
CA GLN A 76 -0.82 7.86 -8.74
C GLN A 76 0.05 9.12 -8.80
N ALA A 77 -0.57 10.30 -8.84
CA ALA A 77 0.17 11.57 -8.87
C ALA A 77 1.03 11.75 -7.62
N LEU A 78 0.50 11.42 -6.44
CA LEU A 78 1.25 11.42 -5.18
C LEU A 78 2.41 10.41 -5.22
N GLY A 79 2.17 9.21 -5.73
CA GLY A 79 3.21 8.18 -5.89
C GLY A 79 4.37 8.68 -6.78
N ARG A 80 4.05 9.27 -7.93
CA ARG A 80 5.07 9.86 -8.82
C ARG A 80 5.86 11.00 -8.16
N ALA A 81 5.19 11.85 -7.38
CA ALA A 81 5.86 12.91 -6.63
C ALA A 81 6.80 12.35 -5.55
N CYS A 82 6.36 11.32 -4.82
CA CYS A 82 7.20 10.62 -3.86
C CYS A 82 8.42 9.96 -4.54
N ARG A 83 8.23 9.31 -5.69
CA ARG A 83 9.32 8.75 -6.48
C ARG A 83 10.37 9.80 -6.84
N LYS A 84 9.95 10.94 -7.39
CA LYS A 84 10.87 12.05 -7.73
C LYS A 84 11.65 12.52 -6.51
N ALA A 85 10.99 12.69 -5.35
CA ALA A 85 11.65 13.06 -4.11
C ALA A 85 12.71 12.04 -3.67
N ILE A 86 12.41 10.74 -3.78
CA ILE A 86 13.33 9.65 -3.46
C ILE A 86 14.54 9.68 -4.39
N GLU A 87 14.33 9.77 -5.70
CA GLU A 87 15.41 9.83 -6.71
C GLU A 87 16.32 11.03 -6.47
N GLU A 88 15.77 12.22 -6.22
CA GLU A 88 16.55 13.42 -5.93
C GLU A 88 17.28 13.36 -4.58
N SER A 89 16.78 12.59 -3.61
CA SER A 89 17.46 12.41 -2.32
C SER A 89 18.71 11.53 -2.40
N GLY A 90 18.84 10.71 -3.45
CA GLY A 90 19.90 9.71 -3.60
C GLY A 90 19.84 8.57 -2.57
N LYS A 91 18.79 8.48 -1.76
CA LYS A 91 18.62 7.46 -0.72
C LYS A 91 18.08 6.16 -1.32
N ARG A 92 18.49 5.03 -0.74
CA ARG A 92 17.85 3.73 -0.99
C ARG A 92 16.62 3.64 -0.08
N VAL A 93 15.46 3.42 -0.66
CA VAL A 93 14.18 3.42 0.06
C VAL A 93 13.45 2.11 -0.20
N VAL A 94 12.85 1.55 0.84
CA VAL A 94 11.86 0.47 0.75
C VAL A 94 10.47 1.10 0.84
N LEU A 95 9.63 0.83 -0.13
CA LEU A 95 8.24 1.26 -0.14
C LEU A 95 7.37 0.17 0.47
N ILE A 96 6.47 0.56 1.36
CA ILE A 96 5.58 -0.36 2.07
C ILE A 96 4.14 0.14 1.88
N ALA A 97 3.27 -0.70 1.35
CA ALA A 97 1.83 -0.51 1.42
C ALA A 97 1.27 -1.43 2.52
N SER A 98 0.96 -0.87 3.67
CA SER A 98 0.19 -1.58 4.71
C SER A 98 -1.27 -1.53 4.31
N HIS A 99 -1.76 -2.60 3.68
CA HIS A 99 -3.01 -2.57 2.93
C HIS A 99 -3.58 -3.98 2.75
N SER A 100 -4.90 -4.13 2.95
CA SER A 100 -5.63 -5.33 2.53
C SER A 100 -6.05 -5.20 1.06
N LEU A 101 -6.49 -6.30 0.45
CA LEU A 101 -7.18 -6.29 -0.85
C LEU A 101 -8.67 -6.00 -0.65
N SER A 102 -9.54 -7.00 -0.69
CA SER A 102 -10.93 -6.85 -0.28
C SER A 102 -11.01 -6.51 1.21
N HIS A 103 -11.91 -5.56 1.58
CA HIS A 103 -11.92 -5.03 2.94
C HIS A 103 -13.33 -4.93 3.53
N ARG A 104 -14.01 -6.05 3.59
CA ARG A 104 -15.32 -6.12 4.25
C ARG A 104 -15.25 -7.02 5.46
N HIS A 105 -15.30 -6.39 6.62
CA HIS A 105 -15.26 -7.11 7.88
C HIS A 105 -16.59 -7.83 8.17
N PHE A 106 -16.51 -8.96 8.91
CA PHE A 106 -17.67 -9.53 9.55
C PHE A 106 -18.25 -8.55 10.59
N THR A 107 -19.56 -8.59 10.77
CA THR A 107 -20.25 -7.74 11.74
C THR A 107 -20.24 -8.32 13.16
N THR A 108 -19.80 -9.57 13.32
CA THR A 108 -19.69 -10.26 14.61
C THR A 108 -18.22 -10.46 14.94
N GLU A 109 -17.84 -10.11 16.16
CA GLU A 109 -16.48 -10.40 16.65
C GLU A 109 -16.25 -11.90 16.74
N ALA A 110 -15.04 -12.33 16.36
CA ALA A 110 -14.61 -13.71 16.54
C ALA A 110 -14.49 -14.04 18.03
N PRO A 111 -14.92 -15.25 18.47
CA PRO A 111 -14.71 -15.67 19.85
C PRO A 111 -13.22 -15.84 20.15
N LEU A 112 -12.79 -15.44 21.33
CA LEU A 112 -11.42 -15.64 21.77
C LEU A 112 -11.25 -17.01 22.47
N PRO A 113 -10.12 -17.73 22.26
CA PRO A 113 -9.03 -17.42 21.30
C PRO A 113 -9.52 -17.55 19.86
N GLU A 114 -8.97 -16.68 19.00
CA GLU A 114 -9.34 -16.66 17.59
C GLU A 114 -8.93 -17.98 16.90
N ASP A 115 -9.87 -18.59 16.22
CA ASP A 115 -9.64 -19.84 15.46
C ASP A 115 -9.45 -19.51 13.97
N MET A 116 -8.21 -19.36 13.55
CA MET A 116 -7.84 -19.03 12.18
C MET A 116 -8.28 -20.09 11.15
N SER A 117 -8.63 -21.32 11.58
CA SER A 117 -9.18 -22.32 10.67
C SER A 117 -10.61 -22.00 10.19
N ARG A 118 -11.27 -21.07 10.85
CA ARG A 118 -12.61 -20.57 10.50
C ARG A 118 -12.60 -19.28 9.72
N GLU A 119 -11.43 -18.68 9.56
CA GLU A 119 -11.28 -17.47 8.79
C GLU A 119 -11.58 -17.69 7.31
N HIS A 120 -12.39 -16.84 6.74
CA HIS A 120 -12.72 -16.86 5.32
C HIS A 120 -13.00 -15.44 4.81
N ILE A 121 -12.89 -15.23 3.52
CA ILE A 121 -13.27 -13.97 2.90
C ILE A 121 -14.77 -13.75 3.05
N TYR A 122 -15.19 -12.51 3.20
CA TYR A 122 -16.59 -12.14 3.44
C TYR A 122 -17.56 -12.82 2.47
N ASN A 123 -17.21 -12.91 1.19
CA ASN A 123 -17.94 -13.68 0.21
C ASN A 123 -17.03 -14.19 -0.92
N HIS A 124 -17.51 -15.19 -1.65
CA HIS A 124 -16.74 -15.83 -2.72
C HIS A 124 -16.38 -14.86 -3.87
N SER A 125 -17.24 -13.90 -4.18
CA SER A 125 -16.96 -12.91 -5.23
C SER A 125 -15.72 -12.08 -4.87
N GLN A 126 -15.59 -11.63 -3.63
CA GLN A 126 -14.41 -10.89 -3.19
C GLN A 126 -13.14 -11.73 -3.28
N TYR A 127 -13.20 -13.02 -2.92
CA TYR A 127 -12.09 -13.93 -3.11
C TYR A 127 -11.65 -14.04 -4.58
N VAL A 128 -12.61 -14.15 -5.51
CA VAL A 128 -12.30 -14.23 -6.95
C VAL A 128 -11.61 -12.94 -7.43
N TRP A 129 -12.06 -11.78 -6.96
CA TRP A 129 -11.45 -10.50 -7.27
C TRP A 129 -10.04 -10.37 -6.69
N ASP A 130 -9.83 -10.80 -5.45
CA ASP A 130 -8.51 -10.82 -4.82
C ASP A 130 -7.54 -11.70 -5.62
N MET A 131 -7.99 -12.89 -6.05
CA MET A 131 -7.16 -13.78 -6.87
C MET A 131 -6.82 -13.17 -8.23
N LYS A 132 -7.75 -12.44 -8.87
CA LYS A 132 -7.50 -11.72 -10.12
C LYS A 132 -6.39 -10.66 -9.94
N VAL A 133 -6.45 -9.89 -8.87
CA VAL A 133 -5.45 -8.89 -8.55
C VAL A 133 -4.08 -9.52 -8.26
N ILE A 134 -4.04 -10.61 -7.50
CA ILE A 134 -2.82 -11.38 -7.22
C ILE A 134 -2.21 -11.95 -8.50
N ASP A 135 -3.03 -12.41 -9.43
CA ASP A 135 -2.55 -12.91 -10.72
C ASP A 135 -1.87 -11.79 -11.54
N LEU A 136 -2.43 -10.58 -11.53
CA LEU A 136 -1.79 -9.42 -12.17
C LEU A 136 -0.43 -9.09 -11.52
N MET A 137 -0.33 -9.16 -10.18
CA MET A 137 0.93 -8.97 -9.46
C MET A 137 1.97 -10.04 -9.86
N ARG A 138 1.58 -11.31 -9.90
CA ARG A 138 2.45 -12.43 -10.29
C ARG A 138 2.97 -12.36 -11.72
N ASN A 139 2.21 -11.72 -12.60
CA ASN A 139 2.55 -11.60 -14.02
C ASN A 139 3.17 -10.24 -14.39
N GLY A 140 3.49 -9.38 -13.42
CA GLY A 140 4.09 -8.06 -13.66
C GLY A 140 3.18 -7.09 -14.40
N LYS A 141 1.86 -7.30 -14.37
CA LYS A 141 0.88 -6.52 -15.13
C LYS A 141 0.36 -5.32 -14.34
N MET A 142 1.27 -4.45 -13.89
CA MET A 142 0.90 -3.39 -12.95
C MET A 142 0.08 -2.26 -13.58
N GLN A 143 0.18 -2.03 -14.88
CA GLN A 143 -0.73 -1.10 -15.55
C GLN A 143 -2.16 -1.64 -15.58
N GLU A 144 -2.35 -2.92 -15.97
CA GLU A 144 -3.66 -3.57 -15.92
C GLU A 144 -4.24 -3.59 -14.50
N PHE A 145 -3.38 -3.78 -13.49
CA PHE A 145 -3.75 -3.70 -12.07
C PHE A 145 -4.28 -2.32 -11.69
N ILE A 146 -3.60 -1.23 -12.08
CA ILE A 146 -4.03 0.14 -11.78
C ILE A 146 -5.33 0.48 -12.51
N ASP A 147 -5.46 0.09 -13.77
CA ASP A 147 -6.66 0.32 -14.56
C ASP A 147 -7.87 -0.44 -13.99
N LEU A 148 -7.63 -1.58 -13.34
CA LEU A 148 -8.65 -2.39 -12.68
C LEU A 148 -9.09 -1.83 -11.33
N MET A 149 -8.28 -1.00 -10.65
CA MET A 149 -8.52 -0.57 -9.27
C MET A 149 -9.89 0.07 -9.03
N PRO A 150 -10.44 0.93 -9.90
CA PRO A 150 -11.78 1.46 -9.69
C PRO A 150 -12.85 0.36 -9.63
N GLU A 151 -12.83 -0.58 -10.57
CA GLU A 151 -13.78 -1.70 -10.60
C GLU A 151 -13.55 -2.64 -9.41
N PHE A 152 -12.30 -3.01 -9.11
CA PHE A 152 -11.94 -3.81 -7.95
C PHE A 152 -12.50 -3.20 -6.66
N THR A 153 -12.32 -1.89 -6.50
CA THR A 153 -12.79 -1.15 -5.32
C THR A 153 -14.31 -1.22 -5.16
N GLU A 154 -15.05 -1.06 -6.26
CA GLU A 154 -16.51 -1.15 -6.23
C GLU A 154 -17.01 -2.57 -5.90
N GLN A 155 -16.33 -3.59 -6.40
CA GLN A 155 -16.72 -4.99 -6.21
C GLN A 155 -16.32 -5.55 -4.83
N THR A 156 -15.27 -5.02 -4.22
CA THR A 156 -14.67 -5.64 -3.03
C THR A 156 -14.66 -4.74 -1.80
N MET A 157 -15.08 -3.48 -1.94
CA MET A 157 -14.88 -2.47 -0.89
C MET A 157 -13.39 -2.37 -0.50
N ALA A 158 -12.50 -2.34 -1.50
CA ALA A 158 -11.06 -2.35 -1.29
C ALA A 158 -10.62 -1.35 -0.21
N GLU A 159 -9.67 -1.73 0.62
CA GLU A 159 -9.15 -0.86 1.67
C GLU A 159 -8.68 0.47 1.07
N THR A 160 -9.04 1.57 1.72
CA THR A 160 -8.69 2.94 1.28
C THR A 160 -8.89 3.20 -0.22
N GLU A 161 -9.94 2.61 -0.82
CA GLU A 161 -10.25 2.72 -2.26
C GLU A 161 -9.07 2.25 -3.17
N GLY A 162 -8.29 1.26 -2.72
CA GLY A 162 -7.09 0.79 -3.40
C GLY A 162 -5.90 1.77 -3.38
N GLY A 163 -6.00 2.85 -2.61
CA GLY A 163 -5.07 3.98 -2.71
C GLY A 163 -3.65 3.69 -2.29
N GLY A 164 -3.44 2.86 -1.28
CA GLY A 164 -2.10 2.48 -0.84
C GLY A 164 -1.35 1.69 -1.92
N LEU A 165 -2.02 0.76 -2.57
CA LEU A 165 -1.46 -0.04 -3.66
C LEU A 165 -1.18 0.82 -4.90
N THR A 166 -2.14 1.64 -5.30
CA THR A 166 -1.99 2.57 -6.43
C THR A 166 -0.83 3.53 -6.22
N TRP A 167 -0.73 4.11 -5.02
CA TRP A 167 0.38 4.97 -4.64
C TRP A 167 1.73 4.25 -4.75
N MET A 168 1.82 3.05 -4.17
CA MET A 168 3.07 2.28 -4.16
C MET A 168 3.51 1.91 -5.58
N MET A 169 2.61 1.43 -6.44
CA MET A 169 2.93 1.11 -7.83
C MET A 169 3.45 2.33 -8.59
N ALA A 170 2.81 3.48 -8.43
CA ALA A 170 3.27 4.72 -9.05
C ALA A 170 4.62 5.20 -8.47
N ALA A 171 4.85 5.06 -7.16
CA ALA A 171 6.12 5.39 -6.53
C ALA A 171 7.26 4.45 -6.96
N MET A 172 6.96 3.19 -7.26
CA MET A 172 7.90 2.24 -7.85
C MET A 172 8.17 2.51 -9.35
N GLY A 173 7.37 3.33 -9.99
CA GLY A 173 7.45 3.63 -11.42
C GLY A 173 6.77 2.61 -12.31
N MET A 174 5.71 1.98 -11.81
CA MET A 174 4.93 0.99 -12.53
C MET A 174 5.79 -0.22 -12.97
N PRO A 175 6.23 -1.05 -12.02
CA PRO A 175 7.10 -2.19 -12.34
C PRO A 175 6.41 -3.13 -13.33
N ASP A 176 7.13 -3.55 -14.36
CA ASP A 176 6.68 -4.48 -15.41
C ASP A 176 7.21 -5.90 -15.21
N TYR A 177 7.68 -6.19 -14.00
CA TYR A 177 8.19 -7.50 -13.59
C TYR A 177 7.33 -8.12 -12.47
N PRO A 178 7.34 -9.47 -12.35
CA PRO A 178 6.53 -10.20 -11.39
C PRO A 178 6.82 -9.82 -9.94
N ALA A 179 5.76 -9.85 -9.12
CA ALA A 179 5.91 -9.90 -7.67
C ALA A 179 6.13 -11.32 -7.19
N GLU A 180 6.99 -11.50 -6.21
CA GLU A 180 6.99 -12.70 -5.38
C GLU A 180 5.81 -12.64 -4.41
N ILE A 181 4.98 -13.68 -4.40
CA ILE A 181 3.80 -13.78 -3.52
C ILE A 181 4.13 -14.78 -2.42
N TYR A 182 4.29 -14.32 -1.20
CA TYR A 182 4.61 -15.15 -0.04
C TYR A 182 3.38 -15.86 0.54
N GLY A 183 2.22 -15.28 0.38
CA GLY A 183 0.98 -15.89 0.85
C GLY A 183 -0.24 -14.99 0.72
N TYR A 184 -1.40 -15.61 0.85
CA TYR A 184 -2.69 -14.94 0.93
C TYR A 184 -3.50 -15.59 2.04
N GLN A 185 -4.09 -14.78 2.91
CA GLN A 185 -4.89 -15.23 4.04
C GLN A 185 -6.06 -14.28 4.29
N SER A 186 -7.17 -14.85 4.73
CA SER A 186 -8.29 -14.10 5.26
C SER A 186 -8.06 -13.69 6.71
N VAL A 187 -8.45 -12.47 7.06
CA VAL A 187 -8.50 -11.98 8.45
C VAL A 187 -9.81 -11.20 8.64
N ILE A 188 -10.70 -11.68 9.50
CA ILE A 188 -12.02 -11.10 9.79
C ILE A 188 -12.84 -10.74 8.53
N GLY A 189 -12.76 -11.58 7.50
CA GLY A 189 -13.45 -11.37 6.23
C GLY A 189 -12.70 -10.56 5.18
N THR A 190 -11.56 -9.96 5.54
CA THR A 190 -10.71 -9.20 4.60
C THR A 190 -9.69 -10.11 3.91
N GLY A 191 -9.31 -9.79 2.69
CA GLY A 191 -8.27 -10.50 1.95
C GLY A 191 -6.91 -9.83 2.11
N ASN A 192 -5.92 -10.58 2.59
CA ASN A 192 -4.58 -10.07 2.83
C ASN A 192 -3.55 -10.85 2.03
N VAL A 193 -2.68 -10.16 1.32
CA VAL A 193 -1.57 -10.73 0.57
C VAL A 193 -0.25 -10.15 1.09
N VAL A 194 0.77 -11.00 1.12
CA VAL A 194 2.15 -10.55 1.32
C VAL A 194 2.86 -10.72 -0.02
N ALA A 195 3.29 -9.61 -0.59
CA ALA A 195 3.94 -9.54 -1.90
C ALA A 195 5.16 -8.63 -1.85
N CYS A 196 6.17 -8.95 -2.64
CA CYS A 196 7.39 -8.16 -2.78
C CYS A 196 7.77 -8.01 -4.26
N TRP A 197 8.15 -6.81 -4.65
CA TRP A 197 8.78 -6.53 -5.94
C TRP A 197 10.24 -6.15 -5.69
N ASP A 198 11.17 -7.01 -6.05
CA ASP A 198 12.60 -6.73 -5.97
C ASP A 198 13.15 -6.49 -7.40
N PRO A 199 13.55 -5.25 -7.73
CA PRO A 199 14.11 -4.96 -9.05
C PRO A 199 15.42 -5.72 -9.34
N ASN A 200 16.08 -6.28 -8.34
CA ASN A 200 17.29 -7.06 -8.52
C ASN A 200 17.01 -8.53 -8.93
N ASP A 201 15.81 -9.04 -8.68
CA ASP A 201 15.45 -10.41 -9.08
C ASP A 201 15.26 -10.52 -10.61
N VAL A 202 14.84 -9.45 -11.26
CA VAL A 202 14.70 -9.39 -12.73
C VAL A 202 16.03 -9.67 -13.46
N THR A 203 17.16 -9.33 -12.83
CA THR A 203 18.49 -9.56 -13.41
C THR A 203 18.98 -10.98 -13.24
N ARG A 204 18.41 -11.77 -12.34
CA ARG A 204 18.83 -13.16 -12.08
C ARG A 204 18.26 -14.16 -13.09
N GLU A 205 17.04 -13.94 -13.59
CA GLU A 205 16.42 -14.81 -14.59
C GLU A 205 16.98 -14.61 -16.01
N MET A 206 17.61 -13.47 -16.30
CA MET A 206 18.23 -13.21 -17.61
C MET A 206 19.65 -13.80 -17.76
N VAL A 207 20.15 -14.46 -16.73
CA VAL A 207 21.52 -15.06 -16.71
C VAL A 207 21.48 -16.59 -16.75
N LEU A 208 20.33 -17.22 -16.86
CA LEU A 208 20.14 -18.64 -17.09
C LEU A 208 19.71 -18.90 -18.53
#